data_0f3169a05ad4e70a61addab3ebcae125
#
_entry.id   0f3169a05ad4e70a61addab3ebcae125
#
_cell.length_a   1.000
_cell.length_b   1.000
_cell.length_c   1.000
_cell.angle_alpha   90.00
_cell.angle_beta   90.00
_cell.angle_gamma   90.00
#
_symmetry.space_group_name_H-M   'P 1'
#
loop_
_entity.id
_entity.type
_entity.pdbx_description
1 polymer ?
#
loop_
_entity_poly.entity_id
_entity_poly.type
_entity_poly.pdbx_seq_one_letter_code
_entity_poly.pdbx_strand_id
1 'polypeptide(L)'
;MPFEGSYLWRLRQKVGSDLVLIPGAMVFLVREDGAVLFTRRADNGQWCLPAGGAEEGSSFAATALTELREETGVEVDPADLEAFACLSEAELHTIAYPGGDVSHCFAMLFLARRWTGDPRPDGVETTEMLWATPTAPPSPMQEPSAHALDLYRAYLRTGAFQIH
;
A
#
# COMPACT_ATOMS: atom_id res chain seq x y z
N MET A 1 -3.11 -2.58 14.45
CA MET A 1 -2.26 -3.69 14.97
C MET A 1 -2.05 -4.67 13.80
N PRO A 2 -0.91 -5.36 13.71
CA PRO A 2 -0.73 -6.35 12.67
C PRO A 2 -1.78 -7.47 12.82
N PHE A 3 -2.18 -8.05 11.69
CA PHE A 3 -3.17 -9.14 11.67
C PHE A 3 -2.63 -10.34 12.45
N GLU A 4 -3.46 -10.94 13.31
CA GLU A 4 -3.08 -12.09 14.13
C GLU A 4 -2.62 -13.26 13.25
N GLY A 5 -1.43 -13.80 13.52
CA GLY A 5 -0.82 -14.85 12.74
C GLY A 5 0.10 -14.39 11.60
N SER A 6 0.10 -13.11 11.25
CA SER A 6 1.04 -12.56 10.26
C SER A 6 2.49 -12.63 10.75
N TYR A 7 3.45 -12.51 9.81
CA TYR A 7 4.88 -12.43 10.16
C TYR A 7 5.14 -11.29 11.16
N LEU A 8 4.62 -10.10 10.89
CA LEU A 8 4.81 -8.95 11.76
C LEU A 8 4.21 -9.17 13.16
N TRP A 9 3.02 -9.78 13.24
CA TRP A 9 2.42 -10.14 14.53
C TRP A 9 3.31 -11.10 15.32
N ARG A 10 3.80 -12.17 14.69
CA ARG A 10 4.73 -13.13 15.33
C ARG A 10 6.05 -12.48 15.76
N LEU A 11 6.57 -11.55 14.95
CA LEU A 11 7.77 -10.79 15.26
C LEU A 11 7.55 -9.91 16.49
N ARG A 12 6.43 -9.18 16.54
CA ARG A 12 6.06 -8.32 17.68
C ARG A 12 5.95 -9.08 19.00
N GLN A 13 5.50 -10.34 18.98
CA GLN A 13 5.49 -11.18 20.19
C GLN A 13 6.89 -11.40 20.77
N LYS A 14 7.95 -11.25 19.97
CA LYS A 14 9.34 -11.47 20.37
C LYS A 14 10.07 -10.17 20.72
N VAL A 15 9.82 -9.10 19.98
CA VAL A 15 10.58 -7.84 20.08
C VAL A 15 9.80 -6.70 20.72
N GLY A 16 8.51 -6.90 21.01
CA GLY A 16 7.66 -5.85 21.58
C GLY A 16 7.53 -4.67 20.63
N SER A 17 7.67 -3.45 21.19
CA SER A 17 7.51 -2.19 20.46
C SER A 17 8.81 -1.65 19.84
N ASP A 18 9.90 -2.40 19.91
CA ASP A 18 11.17 -1.98 19.28
C ASP A 18 10.98 -1.68 17.79
N LEU A 19 11.82 -0.79 17.25
CA LEU A 19 11.81 -0.50 15.82
C LEU A 19 12.04 -1.78 15.01
N VAL A 20 11.16 -2.07 14.07
CA VAL A 20 11.32 -3.15 13.10
C VAL A 20 11.35 -2.61 11.68
N LEU A 21 12.12 -3.26 10.80
CA LEU A 21 12.12 -2.99 9.37
C LEU A 21 11.06 -3.87 8.71
N ILE A 22 10.16 -3.29 7.94
CA ILE A 22 9.07 -4.01 7.28
C ILE A 22 9.19 -3.86 5.77
N PRO A 23 9.55 -4.93 5.04
CA PRO A 23 9.35 -4.94 3.59
C PRO A 23 7.86 -5.05 3.27
N GLY A 24 7.42 -4.36 2.22
CA GLY A 24 6.03 -4.37 1.81
C GLY A 24 5.83 -3.92 0.38
N ALA A 25 4.58 -3.87 -0.06
CA ALA A 25 4.21 -3.38 -1.37
C ALA A 25 2.97 -2.49 -1.30
N MET A 26 2.84 -1.59 -2.26
CA MET A 26 1.70 -0.71 -2.44
C MET A 26 1.28 -0.70 -3.91
N VAL A 27 -0.02 -0.69 -4.19
CA VAL A 27 -0.52 -0.80 -5.56
C VAL A 27 -1.40 0.39 -5.95
N PHE A 28 -1.08 0.98 -7.08
CA PHE A 28 -1.91 1.93 -7.79
C PHE A 28 -2.74 1.19 -8.84
N LEU A 29 -4.00 0.92 -8.55
CA LEU A 29 -4.93 0.45 -9.57
C LEU A 29 -5.42 1.68 -10.34
N VAL A 30 -5.16 1.72 -11.66
CA VAL A 30 -5.34 2.94 -12.46
C VAL A 30 -6.29 2.66 -13.62
N ARG A 31 -7.43 3.34 -13.66
CA ARG A 31 -8.39 3.26 -14.78
C ARG A 31 -7.90 3.99 -16.03
N GLU A 32 -8.57 3.74 -17.14
CA GLU A 32 -8.28 4.40 -18.44
C GLU A 32 -8.40 5.93 -18.40
N ASP A 33 -9.28 6.46 -17.55
CA ASP A 33 -9.44 7.91 -17.33
C ASP A 33 -8.36 8.51 -16.43
N GLY A 34 -7.40 7.70 -15.94
CA GLY A 34 -6.31 8.11 -15.06
C GLY A 34 -6.69 8.19 -13.59
N ALA A 35 -7.92 7.83 -13.20
CA ALA A 35 -8.30 7.76 -11.80
C ALA A 35 -7.63 6.57 -11.11
N VAL A 36 -7.22 6.79 -9.86
CA VAL A 36 -6.60 5.81 -8.98
C VAL A 36 -7.61 5.34 -7.95
N LEU A 37 -7.58 4.05 -7.61
CA LEU A 37 -8.38 3.50 -6.53
C LEU A 37 -7.76 3.83 -5.18
N PHE A 38 -8.56 4.40 -4.29
CA PHE A 38 -8.25 4.58 -2.88
C PHE A 38 -9.18 3.73 -2.03
N THR A 39 -8.66 3.20 -0.94
CA THR A 39 -9.40 2.44 0.07
C THR A 39 -9.48 3.24 1.37
N ARG A 40 -10.55 3.09 2.14
CA ARG A 40 -10.72 3.75 3.43
C ARG A 40 -10.52 2.75 4.55
N ARG A 41 -9.56 2.99 5.40
CA ARG A 41 -9.21 2.11 6.53
C ARG A 41 -10.32 2.04 7.57
N ALA A 42 -10.60 0.83 8.06
CA ALA A 42 -11.57 0.60 9.13
C ALA A 42 -11.07 1.08 10.51
N ASP A 43 -9.75 1.06 10.75
CA ASP A 43 -9.17 1.34 12.07
C ASP A 43 -9.11 2.84 12.42
N ASN A 44 -8.92 3.71 11.44
CA ASN A 44 -8.74 5.14 11.67
C ASN A 44 -9.50 6.06 10.69
N GLY A 45 -10.21 5.49 9.71
CA GLY A 45 -10.99 6.22 8.73
C GLY A 45 -10.20 7.04 7.72
N GLN A 46 -8.88 6.90 7.66
CA GLN A 46 -8.05 7.55 6.67
C GLN A 46 -8.11 6.82 5.33
N TRP A 47 -7.96 7.58 4.26
CA TRP A 47 -7.81 7.04 2.92
C TRP A 47 -6.37 6.62 2.67
N CYS A 48 -6.20 5.50 1.99
CA CYS A 48 -4.89 4.96 1.61
C CYS A 48 -4.96 4.30 0.23
N LEU A 49 -3.81 3.88 -0.25
CA LEU A 49 -3.69 2.97 -1.38
C LEU A 49 -3.64 1.53 -0.86
N PRO A 50 -4.11 0.54 -1.61
CA PRO A 50 -3.95 -0.87 -1.25
C PRO A 50 -2.49 -1.21 -0.97
N ALA A 51 -2.20 -1.72 0.23
CA ALA A 51 -0.82 -1.94 0.66
C ALA A 51 -0.71 -2.84 1.89
N GLY A 52 0.34 -3.63 1.94
CA GLY A 52 0.65 -4.42 3.13
C GLY A 52 2.08 -4.92 3.22
N GLY A 53 2.36 -5.59 4.32
CA GLY A 53 3.66 -6.15 4.65
C GLY A 53 3.90 -7.50 3.99
N ALA A 54 5.15 -7.75 3.61
CA ALA A 54 5.51 -9.04 3.04
C ALA A 54 5.49 -10.15 4.10
N GLU A 55 4.91 -11.28 3.74
CA GLU A 55 4.99 -12.53 4.52
C GLU A 55 6.25 -13.34 4.14
N GLU A 56 6.63 -14.28 5.00
CA GLU A 56 7.78 -15.16 4.77
C GLU A 56 7.69 -15.89 3.42
N GLY A 57 8.72 -15.74 2.60
CA GLY A 57 8.78 -16.33 1.25
C GLY A 57 8.10 -15.51 0.15
N SER A 58 7.42 -14.41 0.48
CA SER A 58 6.81 -13.52 -0.53
C SER A 58 7.85 -12.63 -1.22
N SER A 59 7.68 -12.43 -2.51
CA SER A 59 8.32 -11.32 -3.24
C SER A 59 7.49 -10.06 -3.13
N PHE A 60 8.05 -8.89 -3.48
CA PHE A 60 7.27 -7.64 -3.55
C PHE A 60 6.07 -7.75 -4.50
N ALA A 61 6.23 -8.40 -5.65
CA ALA A 61 5.13 -8.60 -6.57
C ALA A 61 4.05 -9.52 -6.01
N ALA A 62 4.44 -10.62 -5.34
CA ALA A 62 3.49 -11.53 -4.71
C ALA A 62 2.73 -10.82 -3.57
N THR A 63 3.43 -10.02 -2.75
CA THR A 63 2.80 -9.19 -1.71
C THR A 63 1.78 -8.23 -2.31
N ALA A 64 2.16 -7.48 -3.36
CA ALA A 64 1.28 -6.55 -4.05
C ALA A 64 -0.03 -7.21 -4.55
N LEU A 65 0.08 -8.38 -5.18
CA LEU A 65 -1.07 -9.12 -5.70
C LEU A 65 -1.96 -9.66 -4.58
N THR A 66 -1.36 -10.15 -3.49
CA THR A 66 -2.09 -10.66 -2.33
C THR A 66 -2.90 -9.55 -1.66
N GLU A 67 -2.23 -8.44 -1.32
CA GLU A 67 -2.88 -7.30 -0.66
C GLU A 67 -4.00 -6.71 -1.52
N LEU A 68 -3.73 -6.53 -2.83
CA LEU A 68 -4.74 -6.00 -3.72
C LEU A 68 -5.99 -6.90 -3.76
N ARG A 69 -5.80 -8.22 -3.83
CA ARG A 69 -6.91 -9.18 -3.84
C ARG A 69 -7.66 -9.18 -2.49
N GLU A 70 -6.94 -9.16 -1.37
CA GLU A 70 -7.53 -9.23 -0.03
C GLU A 70 -8.31 -7.96 0.30
N GLU A 71 -7.73 -6.79 0.05
CA GLU A 71 -8.38 -5.50 0.35
C GLU A 71 -9.48 -5.11 -0.64
N THR A 72 -9.37 -5.54 -1.92
CA THR A 72 -10.23 -5.00 -2.99
C THR A 72 -11.03 -6.05 -3.77
N GLY A 73 -10.68 -7.33 -3.64
CA GLY A 73 -11.33 -8.41 -4.38
C GLY A 73 -10.98 -8.50 -5.86
N VAL A 74 -10.06 -7.67 -6.38
CA VAL A 74 -9.63 -7.75 -7.78
C VAL A 74 -8.40 -8.63 -7.94
N GLU A 75 -8.24 -9.17 -9.14
CA GLU A 75 -7.07 -9.95 -9.52
C GLU A 75 -6.34 -9.30 -10.70
N VAL A 76 -5.02 -9.22 -10.57
CA VAL A 76 -4.10 -8.67 -11.58
C VAL A 76 -3.16 -9.80 -12.02
N ASP A 77 -2.97 -9.95 -13.34
CA ASP A 77 -1.92 -10.82 -13.85
C ASP A 77 -0.54 -10.27 -13.44
N PRO A 78 0.38 -11.08 -12.91
CA PRO A 78 1.73 -10.62 -12.56
C PRO A 78 2.45 -9.89 -13.70
N ALA A 79 2.16 -10.21 -14.95
CA ALA A 79 2.71 -9.52 -16.12
C ALA A 79 2.18 -8.10 -16.32
N ASP A 80 1.07 -7.74 -15.66
CA ASP A 80 0.44 -6.41 -15.71
C ASP A 80 0.85 -5.51 -14.53
N LEU A 81 1.69 -6.02 -13.61
CA LEU A 81 2.30 -5.22 -12.55
C LEU A 81 3.55 -4.50 -13.07
N GLU A 82 3.53 -3.19 -13.00
CA GLU A 82 4.65 -2.32 -13.36
C GLU A 82 5.22 -1.66 -12.11
N ALA A 83 6.47 -1.99 -11.74
CA ALA A 83 7.16 -1.31 -10.63
C ALA A 83 7.63 0.08 -11.09
N PHE A 84 7.25 1.12 -10.35
CA PHE A 84 7.58 2.49 -10.74
C PHE A 84 8.30 3.31 -9.65
N ALA A 85 8.26 2.86 -8.40
CA ALA A 85 8.91 3.58 -7.30
C ALA A 85 9.22 2.67 -6.11
N CYS A 86 10.06 3.16 -5.20
CA CYS A 86 10.36 2.57 -3.91
C CYS A 86 10.29 3.63 -2.81
N LEU A 87 9.66 3.29 -1.70
CA LEU A 87 9.66 4.06 -0.45
C LEU A 87 10.65 3.41 0.52
N SER A 88 11.61 4.17 1.04
CA SER A 88 12.62 3.64 1.98
C SER A 88 13.22 4.67 2.93
N GLU A 89 12.96 5.97 2.73
CA GLU A 89 13.53 7.01 3.59
C GLU A 89 12.97 6.97 5.01
N ALA A 90 13.84 6.81 6.01
CA ALA A 90 13.44 6.65 7.40
C ALA A 90 12.60 7.81 7.94
N GLU A 91 12.93 9.05 7.56
CA GLU A 91 12.23 10.26 8.01
C GLU A 91 10.78 10.32 7.51
N LEU A 92 10.49 9.70 6.36
CA LEU A 92 9.18 9.74 5.71
C LEU A 92 8.38 8.44 5.90
N HIS A 93 9.05 7.31 6.14
CA HIS A 93 8.43 5.99 6.14
C HIS A 93 8.58 5.23 7.46
N THR A 94 8.94 5.93 8.54
CA THR A 94 8.85 5.39 9.90
C THR A 94 7.51 5.75 10.50
N ILE A 95 6.71 4.72 10.78
CA ILE A 95 5.36 4.85 11.33
C ILE A 95 5.38 4.49 12.80
N ALA A 96 4.92 5.43 13.64
CA ALA A 96 4.63 5.17 15.04
C ALA A 96 3.12 4.92 15.20
N TYR A 97 2.77 3.76 15.72
CA TYR A 97 1.37 3.38 15.94
C TYR A 97 0.89 3.79 17.34
N PRO A 98 -0.41 4.01 17.54
CA PRO A 98 -0.96 4.40 18.85
C PRO A 98 -0.63 3.45 20.01
N GLY A 99 -0.36 2.17 19.71
CA GLY A 99 0.06 1.16 20.68
C GLY A 99 1.53 1.24 21.11
N GLY A 100 2.31 2.18 20.56
CA GLY A 100 3.73 2.36 20.82
C GLY A 100 4.66 1.59 19.88
N ASP A 101 4.12 0.75 19.01
CA ASP A 101 4.89 0.05 17.98
C ASP A 101 5.50 1.04 16.98
N VAL A 102 6.75 0.79 16.57
CA VAL A 102 7.44 1.60 15.57
C VAL A 102 7.91 0.70 14.43
N SER A 103 7.62 1.12 13.20
CA SER A 103 8.02 0.37 12.00
C SER A 103 8.62 1.32 10.96
N HIS A 104 9.80 0.98 10.45
CA HIS A 104 10.35 1.61 9.26
C HIS A 104 10.03 0.74 8.04
N CYS A 105 9.22 1.27 7.15
CA CYS A 105 8.68 0.54 6.00
C CYS A 105 9.56 0.73 4.76
N PHE A 106 9.85 -0.37 4.09
CA PHE A 106 10.46 -0.43 2.77
C PHE A 106 9.42 -0.98 1.81
N ALA A 107 8.84 -0.16 0.96
CA ALA A 107 7.76 -0.60 0.09
C ALA A 107 8.11 -0.40 -1.38
N MET A 108 7.89 -1.45 -2.17
CA MET A 108 7.88 -1.35 -3.63
C MET A 108 6.50 -0.89 -4.09
N LEU A 109 6.47 0.13 -4.95
CA LEU A 109 5.24 0.69 -5.50
C LEU A 109 5.02 0.15 -6.91
N PHE A 110 3.83 -0.40 -7.11
CA PHE A 110 3.40 -0.92 -8.40
C PHE A 110 2.21 -0.16 -8.94
N LEU A 111 2.08 -0.14 -10.26
CA LEU A 111 0.81 0.17 -10.91
C LEU A 111 0.29 -1.03 -11.70
N ALA A 112 -1.05 -1.11 -11.75
CA ALA A 112 -1.78 -2.02 -12.61
C ALA A 112 -2.88 -1.24 -13.34
N ARG A 113 -2.97 -1.44 -14.66
CA ARG A 113 -3.99 -0.83 -15.53
C ARG A 113 -4.98 -1.84 -16.09
N ARG A 114 -4.74 -3.13 -15.82
CA ARG A 114 -5.63 -4.23 -16.23
C ARG A 114 -5.84 -5.15 -15.04
N TRP A 115 -7.07 -5.54 -14.83
CA TRP A 115 -7.47 -6.46 -13.76
C TRP A 115 -8.78 -7.15 -14.14
N THR A 116 -9.13 -8.17 -13.36
CA THR A 116 -10.44 -8.83 -13.41
C THR A 116 -11.16 -8.66 -12.06
N GLY A 117 -12.48 -8.74 -12.08
CA GLY A 117 -13.32 -8.50 -10.92
C GLY A 117 -13.69 -7.03 -10.74
N ASP A 118 -14.68 -6.79 -9.88
CA ASP A 118 -15.15 -5.45 -9.53
C ASP A 118 -14.60 -5.08 -8.16
N PRO A 119 -13.87 -3.95 -8.02
CA PRO A 119 -13.34 -3.51 -6.73
C PRO A 119 -14.45 -3.30 -5.70
N ARG A 120 -14.31 -3.94 -4.55
CA ARG A 120 -15.24 -3.81 -3.43
C ARG A 120 -14.48 -3.95 -2.11
N PRO A 121 -14.86 -3.18 -1.08
CA PRO A 121 -14.23 -3.28 0.23
C PRO A 121 -14.48 -4.68 0.82
N ASP A 122 -13.49 -5.19 1.53
CA ASP A 122 -13.59 -6.46 2.28
C ASP A 122 -14.49 -6.36 3.51
N GLY A 123 -14.74 -5.14 3.99
CA GLY A 123 -15.57 -4.84 5.18
C GLY A 123 -14.86 -5.13 6.50
N VAL A 124 -13.61 -5.54 6.49
CA VAL A 124 -12.80 -5.86 7.69
C VAL A 124 -11.69 -4.82 7.87
N GLU A 125 -10.81 -4.67 6.91
CA GLU A 125 -9.74 -3.69 6.90
C GLU A 125 -10.11 -2.44 6.10
N THR A 126 -10.91 -2.62 5.06
CA THR A 126 -11.38 -1.57 4.15
C THR A 126 -12.90 -1.42 4.24
N THR A 127 -13.37 -0.20 4.52
CA THR A 127 -14.81 0.12 4.67
C THR A 127 -15.43 0.76 3.44
N GLU A 128 -14.64 1.53 2.68
CA GLU A 128 -15.10 2.27 1.51
C GLU A 128 -14.02 2.29 0.43
N MET A 129 -14.43 2.53 -0.80
CA MET A 129 -13.53 2.73 -1.93
C MET A 129 -13.94 3.95 -2.74
N LEU A 130 -12.93 4.63 -3.30
CA LEU A 130 -13.15 5.81 -4.14
C LEU A 130 -12.14 5.84 -5.29
N TRP A 131 -12.65 6.09 -6.49
CA TRP A 131 -11.83 6.45 -7.64
C TRP A 131 -11.65 7.96 -7.68
N ALA A 132 -10.42 8.43 -7.61
CA ALA A 132 -10.09 9.84 -7.64
C ALA A 132 -8.85 10.12 -8.50
N THR A 133 -8.77 11.35 -9.02
CA THR A 133 -7.58 11.74 -9.78
C THR A 133 -6.37 11.91 -8.86
N PRO A 134 -5.15 11.63 -9.34
CA PRO A 134 -3.94 11.86 -8.55
C PRO A 134 -3.77 13.29 -8.06
N THR A 135 -4.41 14.27 -8.71
CA THR A 135 -4.33 15.71 -8.36
C THR A 135 -5.36 16.15 -7.33
N ALA A 136 -6.40 15.33 -7.11
CA ALA A 136 -7.47 15.61 -6.14
C ALA A 136 -7.79 14.30 -5.34
N PRO A 137 -6.85 13.81 -4.53
CA PRO A 137 -7.06 12.62 -3.72
C PRO A 137 -8.09 12.86 -2.62
N PRO A 138 -8.70 11.80 -2.07
CA PRO A 138 -9.58 11.93 -0.91
C PRO A 138 -8.82 12.38 0.34
N SER A 139 -9.56 12.91 1.33
CA SER A 139 -9.00 13.40 2.60
C SER A 139 -9.88 12.96 3.78
N PRO A 140 -9.30 12.69 4.97
CA PRO A 140 -7.87 12.68 5.28
C PRO A 140 -7.15 11.46 4.68
N MET A 141 -5.90 11.64 4.27
CA MET A 141 -5.10 10.58 3.65
C MET A 141 -3.98 10.12 4.58
N GLN A 142 -3.68 8.83 4.58
CA GLN A 142 -2.55 8.26 5.30
C GLN A 142 -1.23 8.77 4.70
N GLU A 143 -0.29 9.16 5.55
CA GLU A 143 0.96 9.82 5.16
C GLU A 143 1.80 9.02 4.15
N PRO A 144 2.06 7.69 4.33
CA PRO A 144 2.79 6.92 3.32
C PRO A 144 2.10 6.90 1.94
N SER A 145 0.77 6.89 1.91
CA SER A 145 0.01 6.95 0.65
C SER A 145 0.09 8.34 -0.01
N ALA A 146 0.19 9.40 0.78
CA ALA A 146 0.39 10.75 0.27
C ALA A 146 1.78 10.89 -0.38
N HIS A 147 2.84 10.38 0.26
CA HIS A 147 4.19 10.35 -0.30
C HIS A 147 4.25 9.49 -1.58
N ALA A 148 3.62 8.30 -1.57
CA ALA A 148 3.53 7.45 -2.74
C ALA A 148 2.86 8.16 -3.93
N LEU A 149 1.82 8.97 -3.65
CA LEU A 149 1.13 9.74 -4.68
C LEU A 149 2.02 10.83 -5.29
N ASP A 150 2.90 11.45 -4.50
CA ASP A 150 3.88 12.41 -5.01
C ASP A 150 4.91 11.74 -5.93
N LEU A 151 5.37 10.54 -5.59
CA LEU A 151 6.22 9.73 -6.46
C LEU A 151 5.51 9.32 -7.76
N TYR A 152 4.23 8.95 -7.67
CA TYR A 152 3.43 8.64 -8.86
C TYR A 152 3.30 9.84 -9.80
N ARG A 153 3.03 11.03 -9.27
CA ARG A 153 3.02 12.27 -10.04
C ARG A 153 4.38 12.56 -10.69
N ALA A 154 5.49 12.32 -9.98
CA ALA A 154 6.83 12.46 -10.52
C ALA A 154 7.10 11.43 -11.64
N TYR A 155 6.71 10.18 -11.43
CA TYR A 155 6.79 9.13 -12.45
C TYR A 155 6.00 9.51 -13.71
N LEU A 156 4.77 10.01 -13.59
CA LEU A 156 3.95 10.46 -14.74
C LEU A 156 4.63 11.59 -15.55
N ARG A 157 5.41 12.45 -14.90
CA ARG A 157 6.13 13.53 -15.59
C ARG A 157 7.41 13.07 -16.26
N THR A 158 8.11 12.12 -15.69
CA THR A 158 9.49 11.77 -16.08
C THR A 158 9.61 10.45 -16.81
N GLY A 159 8.68 9.51 -16.59
CA GLY A 159 8.76 8.13 -17.03
C GLY A 159 9.88 7.33 -16.33
N ALA A 160 10.59 7.94 -15.37
CA ALA A 160 11.70 7.31 -14.69
C ALA A 160 11.25 6.69 -13.35
N PHE A 161 11.88 5.57 -12.96
CA PHE A 161 11.68 4.97 -11.65
C PHE A 161 12.04 5.96 -10.54
N GLN A 162 11.22 6.06 -9.51
CA GLN A 162 11.38 6.99 -8.40
C GLN A 162 11.89 6.27 -7.16
N ILE A 163 12.75 6.92 -6.37
CA ILE A 163 13.24 6.41 -5.08
C ILE A 163 13.07 7.53 -4.05
N HIS A 164 12.52 7.15 -2.91
CA HIS A 164 12.34 8.04 -1.77
C HIS A 164 12.70 7.36 -0.47
#